data_99a665834c89987a4d6ef6a4768a2ea1
#
_entry.id   99a665834c89987a4d6ef6a4768a2ea1
#
_cell.length_a   1.000
_cell.length_b   1.000
_cell.length_c   1.000
_cell.angle_alpha   90.00
_cell.angle_beta   90.00
_cell.angle_gamma   90.00
#
_symmetry.space_group_name_H-M   'P 1'
#
loop_
_entity.id
_entity.type
_entity.pdbx_description
1 polymer ?
#
loop_
_entity_poly.entity_id
_entity_poly.type
_entity_poly.pdbx_seq_one_letter_code
_entity_poly.pdbx_strand_id
1 'polypeptide(L)'
;LSLHDALPIWILDELYPQGFKHNEQSLRVVDVLENLNLTWETRDGIVNHSGTNMASTLEGQIVKFADRIAYVNHDIDDAKRAGLISDNELPESCVNVLGTTSQSRINTMVSDIIYSSKDKNIISMSESVYKAMWDLRQFMFDHVYLASRAKNEEIKAGSIIKWLYYYFLENTLELPDEFKCMLLKSGNERVICDYIAGMTDRYATNKFKELFLPETLS
;
A
#
# COMPACT_ATOMS: atom_id res chain seq x y z
N LEU A 1 -1.94 -3.46 -0.27
CA LEU A 1 -1.68 -2.49 -1.35
C LEU A 1 -1.55 -3.28 -2.64
N SER A 2 -2.61 -3.35 -3.43
CA SER A 2 -2.55 -3.90 -4.78
C SER A 2 -1.65 -3.02 -5.68
N LEU A 3 -1.38 -3.46 -6.90
CA LEU A 3 -0.72 -2.65 -7.94
C LEU A 3 -1.26 -1.22 -8.01
N HIS A 4 -2.55 -1.04 -7.73
CA HIS A 4 -3.22 0.26 -7.73
C HIS A 4 -2.95 1.10 -6.45
N ASP A 5 -2.64 0.46 -5.32
CA ASP A 5 -2.45 1.17 -4.05
C ASP A 5 -1.05 1.80 -3.88
N ALA A 6 -0.03 1.25 -4.53
CA ALA A 6 1.33 1.77 -4.45
C ALA A 6 1.51 3.11 -5.17
N LEU A 7 0.79 3.29 -6.28
CA LEU A 7 0.91 4.48 -7.13
C LEU A 7 0.49 5.78 -6.43
N PRO A 8 -0.67 5.87 -5.75
CA PRO A 8 -1.04 7.07 -5.00
C PRO A 8 0.00 7.47 -3.98
N ILE A 9 0.63 6.49 -3.31
CA ILE A 9 1.67 6.72 -2.31
C ILE A 9 2.89 7.38 -2.93
N TRP A 10 3.39 6.88 -4.05
CA TRP A 10 4.57 7.44 -4.73
C TRP A 10 4.31 8.85 -5.27
N ILE A 11 3.12 9.07 -5.83
CA ILE A 11 2.74 10.40 -6.34
C ILE A 11 2.62 11.41 -5.20
N LEU A 12 2.00 11.03 -4.08
CA LEU A 12 1.92 11.91 -2.92
C LEU A 12 3.29 12.15 -2.27
N ASP A 13 4.18 11.15 -2.28
CA ASP A 13 5.56 11.31 -1.81
C ASP A 13 6.36 12.30 -2.68
N GLU A 14 6.14 12.28 -4.01
CA GLU A 14 6.71 13.25 -4.95
C GLU A 14 6.16 14.68 -4.75
N LEU A 15 4.85 14.80 -4.47
CA LEU A 15 4.16 16.09 -4.40
C LEU A 15 4.27 16.78 -3.04
N TYR A 16 4.29 15.99 -1.96
CA TYR A 16 4.34 16.53 -0.61
C TYR A 16 5.78 16.82 -0.19
N PRO A 17 6.15 18.10 0.11
CA PRO A 17 7.56 18.48 0.35
C PRO A 17 8.25 17.75 1.51
N GLN A 18 7.47 17.23 2.47
CA GLN A 18 8.00 16.49 3.61
C GLN A 18 8.06 14.98 3.37
N GLY A 19 7.63 14.53 2.18
CA GLY A 19 7.51 13.12 1.84
C GLY A 19 6.24 12.47 2.41
N PHE A 20 5.78 11.41 1.75
CA PHE A 20 4.55 10.70 2.12
C PHE A 20 4.81 9.20 2.27
N LYS A 21 4.61 8.67 3.48
CA LYS A 21 4.72 7.24 3.75
C LYS A 21 3.39 6.71 4.27
N HIS A 22 2.90 5.64 3.65
CA HIS A 22 1.58 5.08 3.99
C HIS A 22 1.45 4.61 5.44
N ASN A 23 2.51 4.09 6.03
CA ASN A 23 2.52 3.66 7.42
C ASN A 23 2.46 4.84 8.41
N GLU A 24 3.14 5.94 8.09
CA GLU A 24 3.02 7.21 8.84
C GLU A 24 1.64 7.82 8.65
N GLN A 25 1.08 7.72 7.42
CA GLN A 25 -0.30 8.12 7.15
C GLN A 25 -1.31 7.26 7.92
N SER A 26 -1.11 5.94 7.98
CA SER A 26 -1.98 5.06 8.76
C SER A 26 -2.01 5.44 10.25
N LEU A 27 -0.85 5.77 10.82
CA LEU A 27 -0.78 6.27 12.18
C LEU A 27 -1.50 7.62 12.33
N ARG A 28 -1.33 8.53 11.37
CA ARG A 28 -2.01 9.82 11.36
C ARG A 28 -3.53 9.68 11.23
N VAL A 29 -4.02 8.73 10.44
CA VAL A 29 -5.46 8.42 10.35
C VAL A 29 -6.01 8.11 11.74
N VAL A 30 -5.41 7.17 12.45
CA VAL A 30 -5.93 6.74 13.76
C VAL A 30 -5.72 7.76 14.88
N ASP A 31 -4.64 8.55 14.83
CA ASP A 31 -4.31 9.51 15.89
C ASP A 31 -4.95 10.88 15.69
N VAL A 32 -5.10 11.34 14.43
CA VAL A 32 -5.46 12.74 14.13
C VAL A 32 -6.80 12.84 13.40
N LEU A 33 -7.00 12.03 12.35
CA LEU A 33 -8.21 12.14 11.51
C LEU A 33 -9.40 11.51 12.21
N GLU A 34 -9.24 10.30 12.74
CA GLU A 34 -10.28 9.55 13.44
C GLU A 34 -10.22 9.74 14.96
N ASN A 35 -9.10 10.23 15.48
CA ASN A 35 -8.85 10.46 16.91
C ASN A 35 -9.19 9.23 17.77
N LEU A 36 -8.71 8.06 17.38
CA LEU A 36 -8.95 6.80 18.07
C LEU A 36 -8.06 6.70 19.32
N ASN A 37 -8.64 6.17 20.40
CA ASN A 37 -7.90 5.94 21.63
C ASN A 37 -7.20 4.57 21.60
N LEU A 38 -6.14 4.44 20.78
CA LEU A 38 -5.36 3.21 20.64
C LEU A 38 -4.23 3.14 21.67
N THR A 39 -3.89 1.91 22.10
CA THR A 39 -2.72 1.71 22.95
C THR A 39 -1.42 1.97 22.17
N TRP A 40 -0.33 2.19 22.91
CA TRP A 40 0.98 2.39 22.31
C TRP A 40 1.40 1.21 21.44
N GLU A 41 1.14 -0.03 21.89
CA GLU A 41 1.50 -1.26 21.19
C GLU A 41 0.80 -1.37 19.83
N THR A 42 -0.47 -1.01 19.78
CA THR A 42 -1.24 -0.99 18.53
C THR A 42 -0.67 0.04 17.56
N ARG A 43 -0.37 1.24 18.06
CA ARG A 43 0.22 2.33 17.26
C ARG A 43 1.62 1.98 16.75
N ASP A 44 2.44 1.35 17.59
CA ASP A 44 3.75 0.83 17.21
C ASP A 44 3.64 -0.24 16.11
N GLY A 45 2.68 -1.15 16.22
CA GLY A 45 2.36 -2.13 15.18
C GLY A 45 1.94 -1.47 13.86
N ILE A 46 1.07 -0.44 13.92
CA ILE A 46 0.60 0.29 12.74
C ILE A 46 1.77 0.98 12.02
N VAL A 47 2.62 1.73 12.72
CA VAL A 47 3.71 2.47 12.07
C VAL A 47 4.82 1.56 11.55
N ASN A 48 5.02 0.38 12.13
CA ASN A 48 6.09 -0.56 11.78
C ASN A 48 5.63 -1.76 10.94
N HIS A 49 4.35 -1.82 10.49
CA HIS A 49 3.89 -2.94 9.64
C HIS A 49 4.64 -2.99 8.30
N SER A 50 5.15 -1.88 7.82
CA SER A 50 5.95 -1.78 6.59
C SER A 50 7.32 -1.14 6.84
N GLY A 51 8.13 -0.99 5.80
CA GLY A 51 9.47 -0.43 5.91
C GLY A 51 10.49 -1.38 6.55
N THR A 52 11.61 -0.84 7.03
CA THR A 52 12.74 -1.59 7.58
C THR A 52 12.62 -1.87 9.08
N ASN A 53 11.95 -1.00 9.83
CA ASN A 53 11.81 -1.13 11.27
C ASN A 53 10.94 -2.34 11.65
N MET A 54 11.19 -2.92 12.81
CA MET A 54 10.39 -3.99 13.39
C MET A 54 9.58 -3.42 14.55
N ALA A 55 8.32 -3.85 14.67
CA ALA A 55 7.50 -3.50 15.82
C ALA A 55 8.09 -4.10 17.12
N SER A 56 7.88 -3.42 18.24
CA SER A 56 8.41 -3.81 19.54
C SER A 56 7.67 -5.02 20.13
N THR A 57 6.41 -5.23 19.75
CA THR A 57 5.59 -6.35 20.20
C THR A 57 5.61 -7.50 19.19
N LEU A 58 5.46 -8.72 19.69
CA LEU A 58 5.39 -9.92 18.84
C LEU A 58 4.17 -9.85 17.90
N GLU A 59 3.04 -9.34 18.40
CA GLU A 59 1.83 -9.14 17.62
C GLU A 59 2.05 -8.19 16.44
N GLY A 60 2.72 -7.06 16.66
CA GLY A 60 3.06 -6.11 15.59
C GLY A 60 4.04 -6.72 14.57
N GLN A 61 4.98 -7.56 15.03
CA GLN A 61 5.88 -8.30 14.15
C GLN A 61 5.12 -9.34 13.30
N ILE A 62 4.13 -10.02 13.87
CA ILE A 62 3.26 -10.96 13.12
C ILE A 62 2.49 -10.20 12.04
N VAL A 63 1.92 -9.04 12.37
CA VAL A 63 1.19 -8.21 11.38
C VAL A 63 2.08 -7.87 10.19
N LYS A 64 3.34 -7.51 10.42
CA LYS A 64 4.30 -7.21 9.35
C LYS A 64 4.55 -8.39 8.41
N PHE A 65 4.69 -9.61 8.94
CA PHE A 65 4.84 -10.80 8.12
C PHE A 65 3.54 -11.16 7.40
N ALA A 66 2.40 -11.05 8.08
CA ALA A 66 1.08 -11.32 7.50
C ALA A 66 0.79 -10.40 6.32
N ASP A 67 1.08 -9.10 6.46
CA ASP A 67 0.97 -8.11 5.39
C ASP A 67 1.81 -8.50 4.17
N ARG A 68 3.07 -8.84 4.36
CA ARG A 68 3.97 -9.25 3.26
C ARG A 68 3.52 -10.53 2.56
N ILE A 69 3.05 -11.52 3.32
CA ILE A 69 2.54 -12.78 2.78
C ILE A 69 1.26 -12.54 1.99
N ALA A 70 0.33 -11.79 2.54
CA ALA A 70 -0.92 -11.45 1.86
C ALA A 70 -0.64 -10.72 0.54
N TYR A 71 0.21 -9.73 0.60
CA TYR A 71 0.61 -8.89 -0.52
C TYR A 71 1.12 -9.69 -1.71
N VAL A 72 2.24 -10.41 -1.52
CA VAL A 72 2.88 -11.13 -2.63
C VAL A 72 1.94 -12.16 -3.25
N ASN A 73 1.04 -12.77 -2.46
CA ASN A 73 0.10 -13.76 -2.98
C ASN A 73 -1.08 -13.12 -3.71
N HIS A 74 -1.65 -12.05 -3.18
CA HIS A 74 -2.73 -11.33 -3.85
C HIS A 74 -2.27 -10.69 -5.15
N ASP A 75 -1.09 -10.09 -5.18
CA ASP A 75 -0.52 -9.49 -6.39
C ASP A 75 -0.33 -10.54 -7.50
N ILE A 76 0.15 -11.75 -7.15
CA ILE A 76 0.28 -12.85 -8.11
C ILE A 76 -1.10 -13.25 -8.65
N ASP A 77 -2.09 -13.43 -7.76
CA ASP A 77 -3.43 -13.87 -8.16
C ASP A 77 -4.11 -12.79 -9.02
N ASP A 78 -3.90 -11.51 -8.73
CA ASP A 78 -4.41 -10.39 -9.52
C ASP A 78 -3.72 -10.30 -10.87
N ALA A 79 -2.41 -10.43 -10.93
CA ALA A 79 -1.65 -10.44 -12.19
C ALA A 79 -2.06 -11.61 -13.10
N LYS A 80 -2.32 -12.78 -12.53
CA LYS A 80 -2.85 -13.95 -13.26
C LYS A 80 -4.25 -13.70 -13.79
N ARG A 81 -5.15 -13.12 -12.98
CA ARG A 81 -6.51 -12.74 -13.42
C ARG A 81 -6.48 -11.71 -14.55
N ALA A 82 -5.53 -10.79 -14.49
CA ALA A 82 -5.33 -9.78 -15.53
C ALA A 82 -4.63 -10.33 -16.79
N GLY A 83 -4.19 -11.60 -16.79
CA GLY A 83 -3.46 -12.22 -17.91
C GLY A 83 -2.07 -11.63 -18.14
N LEU A 84 -1.47 -11.04 -17.10
CA LEU A 84 -0.12 -10.46 -17.17
C LEU A 84 0.97 -11.50 -16.96
N ILE A 85 0.69 -12.53 -16.16
CA ILE A 85 1.57 -13.68 -15.91
C ILE A 85 0.77 -14.98 -15.85
N SER A 86 1.46 -16.10 -16.05
CA SER A 86 0.94 -17.47 -15.86
C SER A 86 1.72 -18.20 -14.75
N ASP A 87 1.19 -19.34 -14.29
CA ASP A 87 1.85 -20.15 -13.26
C ASP A 87 3.26 -20.61 -13.65
N ASN A 88 3.46 -20.88 -14.94
CA ASN A 88 4.73 -21.38 -15.48
C ASN A 88 5.82 -20.30 -15.57
N GLU A 89 5.48 -19.03 -15.38
CA GLU A 89 6.43 -17.91 -15.42
C GLU A 89 7.00 -17.58 -14.05
N LEU A 90 6.38 -18.09 -12.96
CA LEU A 90 6.94 -17.91 -11.62
C LEU A 90 8.32 -18.57 -11.51
N PRO A 91 9.29 -17.94 -10.83
CA PRO A 91 10.64 -18.51 -10.70
C PRO A 91 10.61 -19.90 -10.07
N GLU A 92 11.21 -20.88 -10.74
CA GLU A 92 11.22 -22.27 -10.29
C GLU A 92 11.83 -22.41 -8.88
N SER A 93 12.87 -21.63 -8.57
CA SER A 93 13.49 -21.59 -7.25
C SER A 93 12.50 -21.19 -6.15
N CYS A 94 11.58 -20.24 -6.43
CA CYS A 94 10.55 -19.82 -5.49
C CYS A 94 9.45 -20.89 -5.37
N VAL A 95 9.02 -21.44 -6.50
CA VAL A 95 7.97 -22.49 -6.54
C VAL A 95 8.41 -23.74 -5.79
N ASN A 96 9.67 -24.17 -5.92
CA ASN A 96 10.21 -25.33 -5.22
C ASN A 96 10.24 -25.15 -3.69
N VAL A 97 10.42 -23.93 -3.18
CA VAL A 97 10.45 -23.64 -1.76
C VAL A 97 9.06 -23.35 -1.20
N LEU A 98 8.29 -22.51 -1.89
CA LEU A 98 7.03 -21.98 -1.38
C LEU A 98 5.79 -22.80 -1.81
N GLY A 99 5.88 -23.50 -2.94
CA GLY A 99 4.78 -24.24 -3.55
C GLY A 99 4.19 -23.53 -4.76
N THR A 100 3.38 -24.28 -5.51
CA THR A 100 2.85 -23.86 -6.82
C THR A 100 1.57 -23.00 -6.72
N THR A 101 0.75 -23.21 -5.70
CA THR A 101 -0.54 -22.52 -5.53
C THR A 101 -0.46 -21.44 -4.46
N SER A 102 -1.35 -20.44 -4.53
CA SER A 102 -1.48 -19.42 -3.49
C SER A 102 -1.67 -20.04 -2.10
N GLN A 103 -2.53 -21.06 -2.00
CA GLN A 103 -2.75 -21.79 -0.75
C GLN A 103 -1.48 -22.46 -0.23
N SER A 104 -0.72 -23.15 -1.10
CA SER A 104 0.53 -23.82 -0.67
C SER A 104 1.59 -22.80 -0.25
N ARG A 105 1.74 -21.70 -0.98
CA ARG A 105 2.68 -20.63 -0.64
C ARG A 105 2.38 -20.00 0.72
N ILE A 106 1.12 -19.63 0.96
CA ILE A 106 0.68 -19.07 2.24
C ILE A 106 0.92 -20.08 3.37
N ASN A 107 0.51 -21.34 3.18
CA ASN A 107 0.70 -22.38 4.19
C ASN A 107 2.17 -22.62 4.52
N THR A 108 3.05 -22.67 3.52
CA THR A 108 4.50 -22.82 3.73
C THR A 108 5.07 -21.67 4.53
N MET A 109 4.79 -20.42 4.13
CA MET A 109 5.31 -19.23 4.79
C MET A 109 4.79 -19.09 6.23
N VAL A 110 3.50 -19.33 6.46
CA VAL A 110 2.89 -19.27 7.80
C VAL A 110 3.47 -20.37 8.71
N SER A 111 3.54 -21.60 8.22
CA SER A 111 4.12 -22.72 8.98
C SER A 111 5.58 -22.46 9.31
N ASP A 112 6.36 -21.96 8.36
CA ASP A 112 7.77 -21.61 8.58
C ASP A 112 7.94 -20.55 9.67
N ILE A 113 7.12 -19.49 9.66
CA ILE A 113 7.13 -18.47 10.72
C ILE A 113 6.84 -19.09 12.09
N ILE A 114 5.84 -19.97 12.18
CA ILE A 114 5.48 -20.64 13.44
C ILE A 114 6.67 -21.46 13.97
N TYR A 115 7.28 -22.29 13.12
CA TYR A 115 8.41 -23.13 13.53
C TYR A 115 9.67 -22.31 13.83
N SER A 116 9.96 -21.29 13.00
CA SER A 116 11.16 -20.46 13.15
C SER A 116 11.09 -19.52 14.35
N SER A 117 9.89 -19.16 14.81
CA SER A 117 9.67 -18.26 15.95
C SER A 117 9.42 -19.00 17.27
N LYS A 118 9.21 -20.31 17.22
CA LYS A 118 8.90 -21.10 18.41
C LYS A 118 9.99 -20.93 19.48
N ASP A 119 9.54 -20.69 20.72
CA ASP A 119 10.38 -20.50 21.91
C ASP A 119 11.39 -19.32 21.79
N LYS A 120 11.11 -18.34 20.90
CA LYS A 120 11.91 -17.12 20.73
C LYS A 120 11.08 -15.88 21.04
N ASN A 121 11.77 -14.84 21.51
CA ASN A 121 11.16 -13.52 21.74
C ASN A 121 11.30 -12.62 20.48
N ILE A 122 11.12 -13.21 19.31
CA ILE A 122 11.11 -12.54 18.01
C ILE A 122 10.35 -13.38 17.00
N ILE A 123 9.58 -12.75 16.14
CA ILE A 123 8.97 -13.39 14.99
C ILE A 123 9.98 -13.41 13.85
N SER A 124 10.22 -14.58 13.30
CA SER A 124 11.23 -14.79 12.25
C SER A 124 10.76 -15.81 11.22
N MET A 125 11.36 -15.78 10.06
CA MET A 125 11.21 -16.74 8.97
C MET A 125 12.59 -17.36 8.70
N SER A 126 12.65 -18.61 8.26
CA SER A 126 13.90 -19.22 7.84
C SER A 126 14.49 -18.48 6.63
N GLU A 127 15.81 -18.52 6.50
CA GLU A 127 16.52 -17.81 5.42
C GLU A 127 16.04 -18.24 4.02
N SER A 128 15.80 -19.55 3.83
CA SER A 128 15.36 -20.08 2.54
C SER A 128 13.98 -19.59 2.14
N VAL A 129 13.02 -19.60 3.08
CA VAL A 129 11.64 -19.15 2.83
C VAL A 129 11.60 -17.62 2.69
N TYR A 130 12.34 -16.90 3.52
CA TYR A 130 12.46 -15.45 3.44
C TYR A 130 13.03 -14.99 2.09
N LYS A 131 14.12 -15.64 1.65
CA LYS A 131 14.73 -15.37 0.36
C LYS A 131 13.75 -15.64 -0.79
N ALA A 132 13.09 -16.81 -0.79
CA ALA A 132 12.14 -17.16 -1.84
C ALA A 132 10.94 -16.18 -1.91
N MET A 133 10.44 -15.70 -0.77
CA MET A 133 9.41 -14.67 -0.71
C MET A 133 9.89 -13.34 -1.32
N TRP A 134 11.14 -12.93 -1.04
CA TRP A 134 11.71 -11.70 -1.61
C TRP A 134 12.00 -11.83 -3.10
N ASP A 135 12.53 -12.96 -3.55
CA ASP A 135 12.78 -13.22 -4.96
C ASP A 135 11.45 -13.21 -5.74
N LEU A 136 10.39 -13.76 -5.16
CA LEU A 136 9.06 -13.74 -5.76
C LEU A 136 8.49 -12.30 -5.85
N ARG A 137 8.69 -11.50 -4.81
CA ARG A 137 8.32 -10.08 -4.83
C ARG A 137 9.11 -9.30 -5.88
N GLN A 138 10.41 -9.57 -6.00
CA GLN A 138 11.25 -8.93 -7.01
C GLN A 138 10.81 -9.32 -8.43
N PHE A 139 10.49 -10.59 -8.64
CA PHE A 139 9.92 -11.07 -9.91
C PHE A 139 8.64 -10.30 -10.26
N MET A 140 7.73 -10.13 -9.31
CA MET A 140 6.50 -9.36 -9.52
C MET A 140 6.80 -7.90 -9.88
N PHE A 141 7.78 -7.29 -9.21
CA PHE A 141 8.20 -5.95 -9.53
C PHE A 141 8.69 -5.82 -10.98
N ASP A 142 9.57 -6.71 -11.41
CA ASP A 142 10.21 -6.64 -12.73
C ASP A 142 9.26 -6.99 -13.88
N HIS A 143 8.35 -7.95 -13.68
CA HIS A 143 7.53 -8.52 -14.75
C HIS A 143 6.10 -7.99 -14.80
N VAL A 144 5.58 -7.50 -13.69
CA VAL A 144 4.20 -7.01 -13.60
C VAL A 144 4.16 -5.50 -13.50
N TYR A 145 4.88 -4.91 -12.53
CA TYR A 145 4.84 -3.47 -12.29
C TYR A 145 5.53 -2.66 -13.40
N LEU A 146 6.57 -3.22 -14.03
CA LEU A 146 7.25 -2.56 -15.16
C LEU A 146 6.63 -2.87 -16.52
N ALA A 147 5.63 -3.75 -16.59
CA ALA A 147 4.99 -4.15 -17.84
C ALA A 147 4.20 -2.96 -18.45
N SER A 148 4.36 -2.77 -19.76
CA SER A 148 3.93 -1.56 -20.48
C SER A 148 2.43 -1.22 -20.40
N ARG A 149 1.55 -2.22 -20.24
CA ARG A 149 0.09 -2.01 -20.18
C ARG A 149 -0.37 -1.49 -18.82
N ALA A 150 0.15 -2.04 -17.73
CA ALA A 150 -0.09 -1.53 -16.38
C ALA A 150 0.45 -0.11 -16.25
N LYS A 151 1.65 0.16 -16.78
CA LYS A 151 2.29 1.47 -16.73
C LYS A 151 1.50 2.59 -17.38
N ASN A 152 0.78 2.34 -18.48
CA ASN A 152 -0.06 3.36 -19.11
C ASN A 152 -1.28 3.75 -18.26
N GLU A 153 -1.91 2.79 -17.58
CA GLU A 153 -3.01 3.08 -16.65
C GLU A 153 -2.51 3.75 -15.38
N GLU A 154 -1.34 3.39 -14.89
CA GLU A 154 -0.66 4.05 -13.80
C GLU A 154 -0.36 5.53 -14.08
N ILE A 155 0.14 5.85 -15.27
CA ILE A 155 0.39 7.25 -15.68
C ILE A 155 -0.90 8.06 -15.65
N LYS A 156 -2.02 7.48 -16.12
CA LYS A 156 -3.32 8.15 -16.09
C LYS A 156 -3.82 8.38 -14.66
N ALA A 157 -3.74 7.34 -13.81
CA ALA A 157 -4.14 7.43 -12.42
C ALA A 157 -3.26 8.43 -11.65
N GLY A 158 -1.95 8.42 -11.89
CA GLY A 158 -1.02 9.39 -11.32
C GLY A 158 -1.33 10.81 -11.76
N SER A 159 -1.75 11.01 -13.01
CA SER A 159 -2.17 12.31 -13.51
C SER A 159 -3.41 12.82 -12.77
N ILE A 160 -4.39 11.95 -12.52
CA ILE A 160 -5.60 12.31 -11.74
C ILE A 160 -5.21 12.82 -10.36
N ILE A 161 -4.33 12.10 -9.66
CA ILE A 161 -3.86 12.51 -8.32
C ILE A 161 -3.15 13.87 -8.35
N LYS A 162 -2.24 14.08 -9.32
CA LYS A 162 -1.53 15.36 -9.50
C LYS A 162 -2.49 16.51 -9.76
N TRP A 163 -3.48 16.31 -10.63
CA TRP A 163 -4.49 17.32 -10.92
C TRP A 163 -5.34 17.66 -9.70
N LEU A 164 -5.80 16.65 -8.96
CA LEU A 164 -6.57 16.86 -7.73
C LEU A 164 -5.74 17.59 -6.66
N TYR A 165 -4.46 17.21 -6.49
CA TYR A 165 -3.56 17.83 -5.52
C TYR A 165 -3.37 19.33 -5.80
N TYR A 166 -3.01 19.71 -7.02
CA TYR A 166 -2.82 21.11 -7.38
C TYR A 166 -4.13 21.90 -7.36
N TYR A 167 -5.23 21.28 -7.76
CA TYR A 167 -6.53 21.93 -7.69
C TYR A 167 -6.88 22.32 -6.25
N PHE A 168 -6.79 21.38 -5.31
CA PHE A 168 -7.09 21.68 -3.91
C PHE A 168 -6.05 22.57 -3.25
N LEU A 169 -4.81 22.62 -3.74
CA LEU A 169 -3.80 23.55 -3.26
C LEU A 169 -4.18 25.01 -3.57
N GLU A 170 -4.76 25.24 -4.74
CA GLU A 170 -5.26 26.56 -5.17
C GLU A 170 -6.65 26.87 -4.60
N ASN A 171 -7.47 25.84 -4.34
CA ASN A 171 -8.88 25.96 -3.95
C ASN A 171 -9.17 25.27 -2.61
N THR A 172 -8.44 25.61 -1.55
CA THR A 172 -8.57 24.95 -0.23
C THR A 172 -9.98 25.08 0.38
N LEU A 173 -10.74 26.08 -0.02
CA LEU A 173 -12.13 26.28 0.42
C LEU A 173 -13.12 25.27 -0.16
N GLU A 174 -12.72 24.51 -1.17
CA GLU A 174 -13.54 23.44 -1.77
C GLU A 174 -13.28 22.06 -1.14
N LEU A 175 -12.34 21.95 -0.22
CA LEU A 175 -12.19 20.75 0.61
C LEU A 175 -13.47 20.52 1.46
N PRO A 176 -13.77 19.26 1.83
CA PRO A 176 -14.84 18.99 2.81
C PRO A 176 -14.58 19.69 4.14
N ASP A 177 -15.65 20.04 4.87
CA ASP A 177 -15.54 20.86 6.08
C ASP A 177 -14.68 20.24 7.18
N GLU A 178 -14.69 18.91 7.28
CA GLU A 178 -13.84 18.15 8.18
C GLU A 178 -12.33 18.35 7.94
N PHE A 179 -11.93 18.56 6.67
CA PHE A 179 -10.55 18.86 6.31
C PHE A 179 -10.23 20.36 6.45
N LYS A 180 -11.18 21.25 6.14
CA LYS A 180 -10.98 22.69 6.30
C LYS A 180 -10.60 23.09 7.72
N CYS A 181 -11.22 22.48 8.73
CA CYS A 181 -10.93 22.78 10.12
C CYS A 181 -9.49 22.42 10.55
N MET A 182 -8.79 21.57 9.76
CA MET A 182 -7.42 21.16 10.03
C MET A 182 -6.35 22.01 9.31
N LEU A 183 -6.73 22.85 8.34
CA LEU A 183 -5.79 23.66 7.56
C LEU A 183 -4.85 24.51 8.41
N LEU A 184 -5.38 25.19 9.44
CA LEU A 184 -4.58 26.03 10.34
C LEU A 184 -3.61 25.23 11.22
N LYS A 185 -3.93 23.97 11.53
CA LYS A 185 -3.10 23.13 12.43
C LYS A 185 -2.06 22.34 11.69
N SER A 186 -2.41 21.81 10.53
CA SER A 186 -1.59 20.84 9.80
C SER A 186 -0.94 21.42 8.55
N GLY A 187 -1.38 22.59 8.08
CA GLY A 187 -0.95 23.18 6.81
C GLY A 187 -1.69 22.60 5.60
N ASN A 188 -1.77 23.40 4.53
CA ASN A 188 -2.59 23.08 3.36
C ASN A 188 -2.15 21.79 2.69
N GLU A 189 -0.88 21.66 2.38
CA GLU A 189 -0.32 20.49 1.67
C GLU A 189 -0.57 19.18 2.42
N ARG A 190 -0.40 19.19 3.75
CA ARG A 190 -0.65 18.01 4.59
C ARG A 190 -2.12 17.60 4.56
N VAL A 191 -3.02 18.55 4.71
CA VAL A 191 -4.46 18.29 4.70
C VAL A 191 -4.94 17.78 3.33
N ILE A 192 -4.38 18.30 2.26
CA ILE A 192 -4.66 17.82 0.90
C ILE A 192 -4.18 16.38 0.72
N CYS A 193 -2.98 16.05 1.22
CA CYS A 193 -2.52 14.66 1.24
C CYS A 193 -3.46 13.75 2.04
N ASP A 194 -3.95 14.19 3.21
CA ASP A 194 -4.89 13.43 4.02
C ASP A 194 -6.19 13.15 3.24
N TYR A 195 -6.72 14.18 2.58
CA TYR A 195 -7.95 14.07 1.81
C TYR A 195 -7.80 13.12 0.61
N ILE A 196 -6.74 13.29 -0.19
CA ILE A 196 -6.49 12.45 -1.37
C ILE A 196 -6.17 11.02 -0.97
N ALA A 197 -5.35 10.82 0.07
CA ALA A 197 -5.02 9.48 0.57
C ALA A 197 -6.23 8.71 1.11
N GLY A 198 -7.28 9.41 1.55
CA GLY A 198 -8.55 8.82 1.97
C GLY A 198 -9.53 8.49 0.83
N MET A 199 -9.22 8.87 -0.41
CA MET A 199 -10.09 8.59 -1.55
C MET A 199 -9.98 7.14 -1.99
N THR A 200 -11.13 6.52 -2.35
CA THR A 200 -11.12 5.33 -3.17
C THR A 200 -10.86 5.71 -4.64
N ASP A 201 -10.36 4.78 -5.45
CA ASP A 201 -10.10 5.00 -6.89
C ASP A 201 -11.33 5.55 -7.62
N ARG A 202 -12.50 4.97 -7.28
CA ARG A 202 -13.77 5.42 -7.85
C ARG A 202 -14.10 6.85 -7.45
N TYR A 203 -13.87 7.20 -6.19
CA TYR A 203 -14.14 8.55 -5.70
C TYR A 203 -13.19 9.56 -6.35
N ALA A 204 -11.89 9.28 -6.39
CA ALA A 204 -10.90 10.12 -7.03
C ALA A 204 -11.21 10.35 -8.52
N THR A 205 -11.57 9.27 -9.25
CA THR A 205 -11.94 9.36 -10.67
C THR A 205 -13.22 10.20 -10.87
N ASN A 206 -14.22 10.04 -10.02
CA ASN A 206 -15.45 10.83 -10.10
C ASN A 206 -15.21 12.29 -9.75
N LYS A 207 -14.42 12.56 -8.71
CA LYS A 207 -14.05 13.93 -8.32
C LYS A 207 -13.25 14.61 -9.43
N PHE A 208 -12.34 13.90 -10.09
CA PHE A 208 -11.63 14.41 -11.26
C PHE A 208 -12.59 14.78 -12.41
N LYS A 209 -13.55 13.91 -12.71
CA LYS A 209 -14.55 14.19 -13.76
C LYS A 209 -15.40 15.42 -13.44
N GLU A 210 -15.86 15.53 -12.19
CA GLU A 210 -16.64 16.66 -11.69
C GLU A 210 -15.89 17.99 -11.87
N LEU A 211 -14.60 18.02 -11.55
CA LEU A 211 -13.82 19.25 -11.54
C LEU A 211 -13.23 19.64 -12.90
N PHE A 212 -12.94 18.67 -13.76
CA PHE A 212 -12.13 18.92 -14.97
C PHE A 212 -12.83 18.56 -16.28
N LEU A 213 -13.95 17.85 -16.24
CA LEU A 213 -14.71 17.57 -17.45
C LEU A 213 -15.99 18.43 -17.51
N PRO A 214 -16.29 19.07 -18.64
CA PRO A 214 -17.53 19.81 -18.78
C PRO A 214 -18.73 18.86 -18.70
N GLU A 215 -19.79 19.31 -18.03
CA GLU A 215 -21.07 18.61 -18.09
C GLU A 215 -21.61 18.67 -19.52
N THR A 216 -22.08 17.54 -20.04
CA THR A 216 -22.81 17.52 -21.31
C THR A 216 -24.15 18.23 -21.08
N LEU A 217 -24.28 19.42 -21.67
CA LEU A 217 -25.57 20.10 -21.75
C LEU A 217 -26.52 19.23 -22.60
N SER A 218 -27.39 18.47 -21.91
CA SER A 218 -28.48 17.71 -22.54
C SER A 218 -29.65 18.62 -22.82
#